data_f12c333b8428227b2c9975b3565ac299
#
_entry.id   f12c333b8428227b2c9975b3565ac299
#
_cell.length_a   1.000
_cell.length_b   1.000
_cell.length_c   1.000
_cell.angle_alpha   90.00
_cell.angle_beta   90.00
_cell.angle_gamma   90.00
#
_symmetry.space_group_name_H-M   'P 1'
#
loop_
_entity.id
_entity.type
_entity.pdbx_description
1 polymer ?
#
loop_
_entity_poly.entity_id
_entity_poly.type
_entity_poly.pdbx_seq_one_letter_code
_entity_poly.pdbx_strand_id
1 'polypeptide(L)'
;MKSTYRYIFAAMITVGCVAAKAQNLNSAYFVDDFKFRHSLNPAFGNEQSYFSIPALGNVNVSTQGNFGVKDVIMDNPLYGQPGQKQLTTFLNPNISVGDALGGFSTGNNKLVEDLKLSILSFGFKGFGGYNTFEINLRQTLGVSLPYEFMEFAKNVGNNEYNIGDIN
;
A
#
# COMPACT_ATOMS: atom_id res chain seq x y z
N MET A 1 7.71 -14.80 25.25
CA MET A 1 8.56 -14.09 24.29
C MET A 1 8.01 -14.07 22.85
N LYS A 2 7.41 -15.13 22.30
CA LYS A 2 6.90 -15.15 20.90
C LYS A 2 5.69 -14.19 20.68
N SER A 3 4.95 -13.83 21.70
CA SER A 3 3.79 -12.93 21.58
C SER A 3 4.20 -11.45 21.41
N THR A 4 5.23 -11.01 22.11
CA THR A 4 5.67 -9.61 22.12
C THR A 4 6.16 -9.15 20.74
N TYR A 5 6.86 -10.01 20.01
CA TYR A 5 7.31 -9.68 18.64
C TYR A 5 6.16 -9.51 17.64
N ARG A 6 5.04 -10.23 17.83
CA ARG A 6 3.84 -10.09 17.00
C ARG A 6 3.19 -8.72 17.19
N TYR A 7 3.14 -8.21 18.40
CA TYR A 7 2.59 -6.88 18.69
C TYR A 7 3.52 -5.77 18.21
N ILE A 8 4.85 -5.95 18.32
CA ILE A 8 5.82 -4.98 17.79
C ILE A 8 5.74 -4.93 16.26
N PHE A 9 5.63 -6.09 15.61
CA PHE A 9 5.51 -6.17 14.15
C PHE A 9 4.16 -5.58 13.66
N ALA A 10 3.06 -5.86 14.35
CA ALA A 10 1.76 -5.26 14.08
C ALA A 10 1.79 -3.75 14.30
N ALA A 11 2.42 -3.27 15.38
CA ALA A 11 2.58 -1.84 15.64
C ALA A 11 3.44 -1.13 14.60
N MET A 12 4.51 -1.77 14.10
CA MET A 12 5.29 -1.22 12.98
C MET A 12 4.48 -1.11 11.69
N ILE A 13 3.65 -2.10 11.39
CA ILE A 13 2.77 -2.07 10.21
C ILE A 13 1.71 -0.99 10.35
N THR A 14 1.09 -0.85 11.53
CA THR A 14 0.06 0.18 11.76
C THR A 14 0.63 1.60 11.74
N VAL A 15 1.81 1.82 12.31
CA VAL A 15 2.51 3.13 12.23
C VAL A 15 2.91 3.42 10.78
N GLY A 16 3.34 2.42 10.00
CA GLY A 16 3.60 2.56 8.58
C GLY A 16 2.37 2.96 7.77
N CYS A 17 1.20 2.38 8.06
CA CYS A 17 -0.05 2.70 7.35
C CYS A 17 -0.61 4.10 7.67
N VAL A 18 -0.40 4.63 8.88
CA VAL A 18 -0.85 5.98 9.24
C VAL A 18 0.05 7.07 8.65
N ALA A 19 1.33 6.77 8.45
CA ALA A 19 2.28 7.66 7.78
C ALA A 19 2.17 7.63 6.25
N ALA A 20 1.53 6.64 5.67
CA ALA A 20 1.30 6.47 4.24
C ALA A 20 0.12 7.30 3.71
N LYS A 21 -0.02 8.53 4.14
CA LYS A 21 -0.57 9.55 3.23
C LYS A 21 0.48 9.71 2.15
N ALA A 22 0.14 9.26 0.93
CA ALA A 22 0.99 9.29 -0.25
C ALA A 22 1.79 10.61 -0.30
N GLN A 23 2.93 10.62 0.34
CA GLN A 23 3.95 11.60 0.03
C GLN A 23 4.52 11.12 -1.30
N ASN A 24 3.83 11.51 -2.36
CA ASN A 24 4.50 11.56 -3.63
C ASN A 24 5.81 12.28 -3.39
N LEU A 25 6.91 11.68 -3.84
CA LEU A 25 8.24 12.31 -3.84
C LEU A 25 8.21 13.77 -4.33
N ASN A 26 7.15 14.16 -5.03
CA ASN A 26 6.91 15.53 -5.51
C ASN A 26 6.91 16.59 -4.40
N SER A 27 6.47 16.28 -3.18
CA SER A 27 6.58 17.22 -2.05
C SER A 27 8.02 17.37 -1.56
N ALA A 28 8.85 16.35 -1.72
CA ALA A 28 10.28 16.42 -1.39
C ALA A 28 11.09 17.32 -2.35
N TYR A 29 10.51 17.66 -3.51
CA TYR A 29 11.11 18.61 -4.46
C TYR A 29 11.34 19.99 -3.83
N PHE A 30 10.46 20.41 -2.93
CA PHE A 30 10.50 21.69 -2.25
C PHE A 30 11.23 21.67 -0.90
N VAL A 31 11.75 20.51 -0.50
CA VAL A 31 12.52 20.38 0.74
C VAL A 31 13.99 20.61 0.44
N ASP A 32 14.52 21.71 0.93
CA ASP A 32 15.95 21.98 0.88
C ASP A 32 16.69 20.92 1.72
N ASP A 33 17.88 20.51 1.27
CA ASP A 33 18.71 19.47 1.90
C ASP A 33 18.15 18.04 1.88
N PHE A 34 17.10 17.77 1.11
CA PHE A 34 16.64 16.40 0.92
C PHE A 34 17.71 15.56 0.20
N LYS A 35 18.29 14.60 0.91
CA LYS A 35 19.47 13.82 0.45
C LYS A 35 19.24 13.06 -0.87
N PHE A 36 17.99 12.71 -1.16
CA PHE A 36 17.60 11.96 -2.33
C PHE A 36 17.01 12.82 -3.47
N ARG A 37 17.30 14.14 -3.48
CA ARG A 37 16.83 15.07 -4.53
C ARG A 37 17.22 14.62 -5.94
N HIS A 38 18.35 13.96 -6.08
CA HIS A 38 18.82 13.39 -7.34
C HIS A 38 17.83 12.36 -7.93
N SER A 39 17.02 11.68 -7.08
CA SER A 39 15.96 10.75 -7.53
C SER A 39 14.79 11.47 -8.18
N LEU A 40 14.60 12.75 -7.87
CA LEU A 40 13.55 13.61 -8.45
C LEU A 40 14.03 14.29 -9.72
N ASN A 41 15.26 14.78 -9.68
CA ASN A 41 15.93 15.42 -10.81
C ASN A 41 17.44 15.19 -10.70
N PRO A 42 18.05 14.47 -11.64
CA PRO A 42 19.48 14.19 -11.66
C PRO A 42 20.38 15.46 -11.63
N ALA A 43 19.83 16.61 -12.07
CA ALA A 43 20.57 17.87 -12.02
C ALA A 43 20.69 18.46 -10.59
N PHE A 44 19.92 17.94 -9.62
CA PHE A 44 19.99 18.36 -8.23
C PHE A 44 21.15 17.67 -7.51
N GLY A 45 22.29 18.34 -7.47
CA GLY A 45 23.37 17.97 -6.55
C GLY A 45 23.03 18.37 -5.11
N ASN A 46 23.57 17.66 -4.16
CA ASN A 46 23.56 18.07 -2.75
C ASN A 46 24.83 18.88 -2.41
N GLU A 47 24.72 19.74 -1.42
CA GLU A 47 25.90 20.49 -0.98
C GLU A 47 26.83 19.64 -0.14
N GLN A 48 26.29 18.65 0.58
CA GLN A 48 27.01 17.79 1.51
C GLN A 48 27.08 16.34 1.01
N SER A 49 28.20 15.69 1.32
CA SER A 49 28.32 14.25 1.14
C SER A 49 27.40 13.52 2.12
N TYR A 50 26.81 12.42 1.68
CA TYR A 50 25.96 11.60 2.53
C TYR A 50 26.20 10.11 2.29
N PHE A 51 25.83 9.32 3.29
CA PHE A 51 25.76 7.87 3.23
C PHE A 51 24.46 7.40 3.88
N SER A 52 23.78 6.49 3.26
CA SER A 52 22.50 5.94 3.72
C SER A 52 22.45 4.43 3.49
N ILE A 53 21.97 3.72 4.49
CA ILE A 53 21.77 2.26 4.51
C ILE A 53 20.27 1.95 4.70
N PRO A 54 19.82 0.68 4.53
CA PRO A 54 18.45 0.28 4.81
C PRO A 54 18.01 0.72 6.21
N ALA A 55 16.76 1.11 6.36
CA ALA A 55 16.14 1.72 7.54
C ALA A 55 16.48 3.22 7.76
N LEU A 56 17.58 3.73 7.24
CA LEU A 56 17.89 5.17 7.19
C LEU A 56 17.73 5.74 5.77
N GLY A 57 17.43 4.86 4.81
CA GLY A 57 17.26 5.20 3.41
C GLY A 57 15.85 5.67 3.07
N ASN A 58 15.67 5.96 1.80
CA ASN A 58 14.39 6.36 1.25
C ASN A 58 13.49 5.14 1.04
N VAL A 59 12.34 5.14 1.69
CA VAL A 59 11.25 4.18 1.46
C VAL A 59 10.08 4.95 0.86
N ASN A 60 9.67 4.57 -0.32
CA ASN A 60 8.50 5.12 -0.97
C ASN A 60 7.48 4.01 -1.22
N VAL A 61 6.26 4.23 -0.73
CA VAL A 61 5.11 3.34 -0.99
C VAL A 61 4.04 4.18 -1.65
N SER A 62 3.58 3.76 -2.79
CA SER A 62 2.52 4.44 -3.53
C SER A 62 1.43 3.45 -3.89
N THR A 63 0.21 3.81 -3.55
CA THR A 63 -1.01 3.05 -3.85
C THR A 63 -1.83 3.85 -4.86
N GLN A 64 -2.20 3.23 -5.96
CA GLN A 64 -3.04 3.82 -7.00
C GLN A 64 -4.14 2.83 -7.37
N GLY A 65 -5.37 3.31 -7.41
CA GLY A 65 -6.50 2.45 -7.75
C GLY A 65 -7.85 3.16 -7.62
N ASN A 66 -8.91 2.45 -7.99
CA ASN A 66 -10.28 2.90 -7.83
C ASN A 66 -11.01 2.19 -6.68
N PHE A 67 -10.32 1.29 -5.96
CA PHE A 67 -10.78 0.73 -4.70
C PHE A 67 -9.59 0.66 -3.72
N GLY A 68 -9.85 0.48 -2.46
CA GLY A 68 -8.83 0.46 -1.41
C GLY A 68 -9.15 -0.54 -0.30
N VAL A 69 -8.32 -0.52 0.73
CA VAL A 69 -8.45 -1.43 1.90
C VAL A 69 -9.82 -1.29 2.57
N LYS A 70 -10.38 -0.08 2.63
CA LYS A 70 -11.70 0.20 3.22
C LYS A 70 -12.87 -0.49 2.46
N ASP A 71 -12.68 -0.79 1.18
CA ASP A 71 -13.71 -1.42 0.36
C ASP A 71 -13.63 -2.96 0.48
N VAL A 72 -12.50 -3.48 0.96
CA VAL A 72 -12.26 -4.90 1.20
C VAL A 72 -12.46 -5.27 2.68
N ILE A 73 -12.02 -4.39 3.59
CA ILE A 73 -12.13 -4.58 5.04
C ILE A 73 -13.11 -3.54 5.58
N MET A 74 -14.16 -4.03 6.22
CA MET A 74 -15.31 -3.25 6.67
C MET A 74 -15.56 -3.51 8.16
N ASP A 75 -16.37 -2.67 8.76
CA ASP A 75 -16.86 -2.91 10.12
C ASP A 75 -17.79 -4.13 10.15
N ASN A 76 -17.62 -4.96 11.15
CA ASN A 76 -18.44 -6.15 11.32
C ASN A 76 -19.78 -5.77 11.95
N PRO A 77 -20.92 -5.99 11.27
CA PRO A 77 -22.23 -5.69 11.81
C PRO A 77 -22.56 -6.51 13.09
N LEU A 78 -21.86 -7.63 13.32
CA LEU A 78 -22.03 -8.45 14.51
C LEU A 78 -21.02 -8.10 15.62
N TYR A 79 -20.25 -7.02 15.48
CA TYR A 79 -19.30 -6.60 16.51
C TYR A 79 -20.02 -6.32 17.85
N GLY A 80 -19.45 -6.85 18.92
CA GLY A 80 -20.04 -6.82 20.27
C GLY A 80 -20.68 -8.15 20.71
N GLN A 81 -20.90 -9.08 19.79
CA GLN A 81 -21.32 -10.43 20.13
C GLN A 81 -20.10 -11.31 20.51
N PRO A 82 -20.28 -12.32 21.36
CA PRO A 82 -19.19 -13.21 21.75
C PRO A 82 -18.48 -13.85 20.54
N GLY A 83 -17.15 -13.71 20.51
CA GLY A 83 -16.33 -14.28 19.45
C GLY A 83 -16.23 -13.45 18.16
N GLN A 84 -16.94 -12.32 18.04
CA GLN A 84 -16.92 -11.48 16.86
C GLN A 84 -15.79 -10.43 16.91
N LYS A 85 -15.07 -10.28 15.79
CA LYS A 85 -14.04 -9.26 15.63
C LYS A 85 -14.67 -7.94 15.15
N GLN A 86 -14.02 -6.82 15.43
CA GLN A 86 -14.47 -5.50 15.00
C GLN A 86 -14.49 -5.35 13.48
N LEU A 87 -13.47 -5.91 12.82
CA LEU A 87 -13.33 -5.82 11.36
C LEU A 87 -13.63 -7.18 10.71
N THR A 88 -14.20 -7.11 9.55
CA THR A 88 -14.50 -8.24 8.67
C THR A 88 -14.20 -7.87 7.22
N THR A 89 -14.43 -8.79 6.29
CA THR A 89 -14.26 -8.53 4.87
C THR A 89 -15.62 -8.33 4.19
N PHE A 90 -15.62 -7.71 3.01
CA PHE A 90 -16.81 -7.55 2.18
C PHE A 90 -17.51 -8.89 1.84
N LEU A 91 -16.79 -10.02 1.97
CA LEU A 91 -17.34 -11.37 1.76
C LEU A 91 -18.22 -11.87 2.92
N ASN A 92 -18.24 -11.16 4.06
CA ASN A 92 -19.05 -11.60 5.21
C ASN A 92 -20.53 -11.67 4.84
N PRO A 93 -21.21 -12.81 5.05
CA PRO A 93 -22.62 -13.00 4.68
C PRO A 93 -23.58 -12.04 5.40
N ASN A 94 -23.20 -11.49 6.55
CA ASN A 94 -24.01 -10.54 7.30
C ASN A 94 -23.91 -9.09 6.79
N ILE A 95 -23.09 -8.83 5.77
CA ILE A 95 -23.05 -7.54 5.06
C ILE A 95 -23.92 -7.69 3.80
N SER A 96 -24.78 -6.73 3.54
CA SER A 96 -25.59 -6.74 2.32
C SER A 96 -24.72 -6.68 1.06
N VAL A 97 -25.20 -7.22 -0.07
CA VAL A 97 -24.47 -7.15 -1.35
C VAL A 97 -24.24 -5.70 -1.75
N GLY A 98 -25.23 -4.82 -1.56
CA GLY A 98 -25.10 -3.40 -1.87
C GLY A 98 -24.03 -2.69 -1.05
N ASP A 99 -23.98 -2.93 0.26
CA ASP A 99 -22.95 -2.34 1.13
C ASP A 99 -21.57 -2.92 0.83
N ALA A 100 -21.49 -4.23 0.60
CA ALA A 100 -20.25 -4.92 0.30
C ALA A 100 -19.61 -4.45 -1.01
N LEU A 101 -20.43 -4.17 -2.03
CA LEU A 101 -19.96 -3.80 -3.36
C LEU A 101 -20.01 -2.31 -3.65
N GLY A 102 -20.56 -1.51 -2.74
CA GLY A 102 -20.74 -0.06 -2.93
C GLY A 102 -19.46 0.74 -3.12
N GLY A 103 -18.32 0.22 -2.69
CA GLY A 103 -16.99 0.82 -2.91
C GLY A 103 -16.34 0.44 -4.24
N PHE A 104 -16.88 -0.54 -4.97
CA PHE A 104 -16.33 -1.01 -6.23
C PHE A 104 -16.99 -0.36 -7.44
N SER A 105 -16.20 -0.11 -8.47
CA SER A 105 -16.69 0.37 -9.76
C SER A 105 -17.39 -0.74 -10.52
N THR A 106 -18.44 -0.43 -11.28
CA THR A 106 -19.18 -1.37 -12.14
C THR A 106 -18.36 -1.87 -13.35
N GLY A 107 -17.17 -1.34 -13.56
CA GLY A 107 -16.23 -1.83 -14.56
C GLY A 107 -15.08 -2.61 -13.91
N ASN A 108 -13.87 -2.37 -14.41
CA ASN A 108 -12.67 -2.99 -13.84
C ASN A 108 -12.23 -2.25 -12.56
N ASN A 109 -12.02 -3.02 -11.52
CA ASN A 109 -11.47 -2.57 -10.26
C ASN A 109 -9.96 -2.82 -10.23
N LYS A 110 -9.20 -1.76 -10.12
CA LYS A 110 -7.74 -1.79 -10.22
C LYS A 110 -7.11 -1.29 -8.94
N LEU A 111 -6.07 -1.99 -8.52
CA LEU A 111 -5.20 -1.59 -7.43
C LEU A 111 -3.76 -1.83 -7.86
N VAL A 112 -2.93 -0.82 -7.74
CA VAL A 112 -1.49 -0.89 -8.02
C VAL A 112 -0.75 -0.39 -6.80
N GLU A 113 0.14 -1.22 -6.29
CA GLU A 113 1.06 -0.90 -5.21
C GLU A 113 2.47 -0.79 -5.78
N ASP A 114 3.13 0.33 -5.54
CA ASP A 114 4.51 0.58 -5.93
C ASP A 114 5.35 0.76 -4.66
N LEU A 115 6.29 -0.13 -4.43
CA LEU A 115 7.26 -0.06 -3.34
C LEU A 115 8.64 0.23 -3.93
N LYS A 116 9.26 1.31 -3.49
CA LYS A 116 10.67 1.61 -3.76
C LYS A 116 11.41 1.71 -2.43
N LEU A 117 12.45 0.90 -2.28
CA LEU A 117 13.33 0.88 -1.11
C LEU A 117 14.77 1.16 -1.56
N SER A 118 15.38 2.19 -1.01
CA SER A 118 16.81 2.42 -1.17
C SER A 118 17.59 1.50 -0.21
N ILE A 119 18.36 0.57 -0.77
CA ILE A 119 19.17 -0.38 0.00
C ILE A 119 20.50 0.27 0.42
N LEU A 120 21.12 0.97 -0.51
CA LEU A 120 22.37 1.68 -0.30
C LEU A 120 22.35 2.93 -1.14
N SER A 121 22.70 4.05 -0.54
CA SER A 121 22.86 5.30 -1.28
C SER A 121 24.00 6.12 -0.67
N PHE A 122 24.83 6.71 -1.51
CA PHE A 122 25.83 7.67 -1.08
C PHE A 122 26.04 8.73 -2.16
N GLY A 123 26.42 9.90 -1.70
CA GLY A 123 26.73 11.01 -2.57
C GLY A 123 27.96 11.77 -2.09
N PHE A 124 28.76 12.26 -3.02
CA PHE A 124 29.99 13.02 -2.71
C PHE A 124 30.31 14.01 -3.80
N LYS A 125 31.01 15.10 -3.42
CA LYS A 125 31.62 16.04 -4.36
C LYS A 125 32.93 15.47 -4.89
N GLY A 126 33.08 15.41 -6.20
CA GLY A 126 34.32 14.94 -6.84
C GLY A 126 34.22 15.07 -8.36
N PHE A 127 35.34 14.97 -9.04
CA PHE A 127 35.44 15.02 -10.49
C PHE A 127 34.76 16.23 -11.17
N GLY A 128 34.75 17.37 -10.47
CA GLY A 128 34.12 18.59 -10.99
C GLY A 128 32.60 18.69 -10.81
N GLY A 129 31.98 17.76 -10.08
CA GLY A 129 30.54 17.73 -9.88
C GLY A 129 30.12 17.00 -8.62
N TYR A 130 28.81 16.81 -8.45
CA TYR A 130 28.24 15.98 -7.40
C TYR A 130 27.92 14.60 -7.98
N ASN A 131 28.44 13.56 -7.35
CA ASN A 131 28.30 12.18 -7.77
C ASN A 131 27.40 11.44 -6.80
N THR A 132 26.45 10.65 -7.31
CA THR A 132 25.57 9.81 -6.49
C THR A 132 25.61 8.37 -6.99
N PHE A 133 25.56 7.46 -6.03
CA PHE A 133 25.36 6.04 -6.28
C PHE A 133 24.20 5.55 -5.42
N GLU A 134 23.27 4.81 -6.03
CA GLU A 134 22.11 4.28 -5.32
C GLU A 134 21.77 2.88 -5.82
N ILE A 135 21.53 1.97 -4.88
CA ILE A 135 20.97 0.65 -5.14
C ILE A 135 19.55 0.64 -4.59
N ASN A 136 18.58 0.46 -5.48
CA ASN A 136 17.16 0.44 -5.15
C ASN A 136 16.56 -0.94 -5.40
N LEU A 137 15.72 -1.37 -4.46
CA LEU A 137 14.72 -2.40 -4.72
C LEU A 137 13.42 -1.68 -5.13
N ARG A 138 12.85 -2.09 -6.25
CA ARG A 138 11.52 -1.65 -6.67
C ARG A 138 10.64 -2.87 -6.91
N GLN A 139 9.45 -2.83 -6.35
CA GLN A 139 8.41 -3.83 -6.54
C GLN A 139 7.12 -3.14 -6.92
N THR A 140 6.50 -3.60 -8.00
CA THR A 140 5.18 -3.15 -8.43
C THR A 140 4.26 -4.35 -8.45
N LEU A 141 3.14 -4.25 -7.73
CA LEU A 141 2.08 -5.24 -7.74
C LEU A 141 0.83 -4.59 -8.31
N GLY A 142 0.21 -5.22 -9.31
CA GLY A 142 -1.02 -4.76 -9.92
C GLY A 142 -2.08 -5.85 -9.93
N VAL A 143 -3.28 -5.49 -9.49
CA VAL A 143 -4.47 -6.34 -9.55
C VAL A 143 -5.53 -5.60 -10.34
N SER A 144 -6.18 -6.30 -11.26
CA SER A 144 -7.34 -5.79 -12.01
C SER A 144 -8.42 -6.86 -12.04
N LEU A 145 -9.54 -6.55 -11.39
CA LEU A 145 -10.66 -7.48 -11.23
C LEU A 145 -11.92 -6.84 -11.78
N PRO A 146 -12.67 -7.53 -12.65
CA PRO A 146 -13.97 -7.04 -13.10
C PRO A 146 -14.98 -7.05 -11.95
N TYR A 147 -15.99 -6.19 -12.04
CA TYR A 147 -17.03 -6.09 -11.01
C TYR A 147 -17.77 -7.42 -10.82
N GLU A 148 -18.03 -8.14 -11.88
CA GLU A 148 -18.71 -9.43 -11.89
C GLU A 148 -17.98 -10.49 -11.08
N PHE A 149 -16.64 -10.39 -11.02
CA PHE A 149 -15.84 -11.26 -10.16
C PHE A 149 -16.06 -10.94 -8.67
N MET A 150 -16.17 -9.67 -8.32
CA MET A 150 -16.46 -9.25 -6.93
C MET A 150 -17.86 -9.67 -6.52
N GLU A 151 -18.84 -9.50 -7.40
CA GLU A 151 -20.22 -9.92 -7.20
C GLU A 151 -20.33 -11.44 -7.05
N PHE A 152 -19.69 -12.19 -7.94
CA PHE A 152 -19.62 -13.65 -7.84
C PHE A 152 -19.00 -14.09 -6.50
N ALA A 153 -17.86 -13.54 -6.12
CA ALA A 153 -17.18 -13.87 -4.87
C ALA A 153 -18.06 -13.59 -3.64
N LYS A 154 -18.80 -12.48 -3.66
CA LYS A 154 -19.72 -12.12 -2.59
C LYS A 154 -20.91 -13.09 -2.50
N ASN A 155 -21.51 -13.45 -3.62
CA ASN A 155 -22.70 -14.31 -3.68
C ASN A 155 -22.36 -15.77 -3.34
N VAL A 156 -21.19 -16.27 -3.76
CA VAL A 156 -20.72 -17.61 -3.34
C VAL A 156 -20.55 -17.68 -1.81
N GLY A 157 -20.09 -16.59 -1.18
CA GLY A 157 -19.99 -16.51 0.27
C GLY A 157 -21.35 -16.53 1.00
N ASN A 158 -22.43 -16.14 0.32
CA ASN A 158 -23.79 -16.10 0.87
C ASN A 158 -24.62 -17.37 0.62
N ASN A 159 -24.05 -18.41 -0.01
CA ASN A 159 -24.77 -19.62 -0.42
C ASN A 159 -25.97 -19.37 -1.38
N GLU A 160 -26.05 -18.20 -1.99
CA GLU A 160 -27.15 -17.85 -2.92
C GLU A 160 -26.89 -18.31 -4.36
N TYR A 161 -25.67 -18.75 -4.68
CA TYR A 161 -25.34 -19.31 -5.99
C TYR A 161 -25.49 -20.82 -6.00
N ASN A 162 -26.53 -21.29 -6.67
CA ASN A 162 -26.61 -22.68 -7.07
C ASN A 162 -25.87 -22.83 -8.41
N ILE A 163 -24.75 -23.55 -8.41
CA ILE A 163 -23.92 -23.77 -9.62
C ILE A 163 -24.74 -24.48 -10.74
N GLY A 164 -25.91 -25.01 -10.41
CA GLY A 164 -26.85 -25.63 -11.36
C GLY A 164 -27.59 -24.67 -12.28
N ASP A 165 -27.56 -23.37 -12.01
CA ASP A 165 -28.28 -22.34 -12.81
C ASP A 165 -27.42 -21.69 -13.90
N ILE A 166 -26.18 -22.14 -14.08
CA ILE A 166 -25.32 -21.73 -15.20
C ILE A 166 -25.58 -22.65 -16.39
N ASN A 167 -26.52 -22.26 -17.22
CA ASN A 167 -26.75 -22.86 -18.56
C ASN A 167 -26.01 -22.07 -19.62
#